data_1ee5e4091d37c7f4d3e7599848162354
#
_entry.id   1ee5e4091d37c7f4d3e7599848162354
#
_cell.length_a   1.000
_cell.length_b   1.000
_cell.length_c   1.000
_cell.angle_alpha   90.00
_cell.angle_beta   90.00
_cell.angle_gamma   90.00
#
_symmetry.space_group_name_H-M   'P 1'
#
loop_
_entity.id
_entity.type
_entity.pdbx_description
1 polymer ?
#
loop_
_entity_poly.entity_id
_entity_poly.type
_entity_poly.pdbx_seq_one_letter_code
_entity_poly.pdbx_strand_id
1 'polypeptide(L)'
;LLLAGSGKKALIAQCFFLEKADADYKMVDFSFYVFTSFDPMSHSPQQQEQAAAILHDLWLQKNRFVGLPEALKPVDRAEGYAIQAAFSRLNKQAVFGWKIAATSVDGQRHIGVDGPLAGRLFADRILPDGALVSLERNLMQVAEIEFAFRFARSLAPRAEEYTVDEVLAAVGTVHPSIEIPDSRYADFVTAGAPQLIADLACANLFVLGPAAEQWANFDFIDAEIPVMQNGAPVSSGYGRNVLGDPRVALTWLVNELSRHGMVCEAGQAVTTGTCRIPVAVKPGDDISADFGVLGRVHCRFGQ
;
A
#
# COMPACT_ATOMS: atom_id res chain seq x y z
N LEU A 1 -0.40 -45.06 -6.48
CA LEU A 1 -0.08 -44.99 -7.91
C LEU A 1 0.75 -43.73 -8.14
N LEU A 2 2.02 -43.92 -8.44
CA LEU A 2 2.88 -42.84 -8.88
C LEU A 2 2.54 -42.47 -10.33
N LEU A 3 2.04 -41.24 -10.53
CA LEU A 3 2.07 -40.62 -11.85
C LEU A 3 3.27 -39.65 -11.86
N ALA A 4 4.30 -40.06 -12.59
CA ALA A 4 5.42 -39.20 -12.91
C ALA A 4 5.00 -38.18 -13.98
N GLY A 5 5.18 -36.88 -13.71
CA GLY A 5 5.06 -35.83 -14.71
C GLY A 5 4.26 -34.61 -14.26
N SER A 6 4.95 -33.65 -13.72
CA SER A 6 4.63 -32.29 -13.27
C SER A 6 4.76 -32.15 -11.76
N GLY A 7 5.65 -31.28 -11.30
CA GLY A 7 6.14 -31.09 -9.93
C GLY A 7 5.13 -30.73 -8.84
N LYS A 8 4.02 -31.46 -8.76
CA LYS A 8 3.03 -31.31 -7.68
C LYS A 8 3.24 -32.41 -6.65
N LYS A 9 3.73 -32.08 -5.45
CA LYS A 9 3.70 -32.98 -4.31
C LYS A 9 2.35 -32.87 -3.62
N ALA A 10 1.60 -33.97 -3.58
CA ALA A 10 0.41 -34.08 -2.77
C ALA A 10 0.81 -34.52 -1.36
N LEU A 11 0.45 -33.73 -0.34
CA LEU A 11 0.49 -34.15 1.06
C LEU A 11 -0.87 -34.78 1.39
N ILE A 12 -0.89 -36.05 1.78
CA ILE A 12 -2.12 -36.70 2.26
C ILE A 12 -2.20 -36.43 3.75
N ALA A 13 -3.17 -35.60 4.15
CA ALA A 13 -3.53 -35.48 5.57
C ALA A 13 -4.69 -36.45 5.86
N GLN A 14 -4.45 -37.43 6.70
CA GLN A 14 -5.48 -38.35 7.21
C GLN A 14 -6.06 -37.80 8.49
N CYS A 15 -7.35 -37.46 8.47
CA CYS A 15 -8.10 -37.09 9.69
C CYS A 15 -9.14 -38.16 9.96
N PHE A 16 -9.15 -38.67 11.16
CA PHE A 16 -10.14 -39.64 11.62
C PHE A 16 -11.18 -38.91 12.50
N PHE A 17 -12.47 -39.03 12.18
CA PHE A 17 -13.55 -38.58 13.01
C PHE A 17 -14.37 -39.78 13.51
N LEU A 18 -14.85 -39.67 14.76
CA LEU A 18 -15.78 -40.63 15.32
C LEU A 18 -17.20 -40.14 15.05
N GLU A 19 -17.96 -40.87 14.25
CA GLU A 19 -19.35 -40.59 13.99
C GLU A 19 -20.24 -41.59 14.81
N LYS A 20 -21.21 -41.07 15.49
CA LYS A 20 -22.15 -41.87 16.29
C LYS A 20 -23.24 -42.43 15.39
N ALA A 21 -23.23 -43.74 15.19
CA ALA A 21 -24.30 -44.44 14.47
C ALA A 21 -24.92 -45.49 15.41
N ASP A 22 -26.17 -45.27 15.75
CA ASP A 22 -27.00 -46.11 16.68
C ASP A 22 -26.34 -46.37 18.07
N ALA A 23 -25.85 -47.49 18.39
CA ALA A 23 -25.28 -47.81 19.71
C ALA A 23 -23.75 -47.81 19.74
N ASP A 24 -23.07 -47.64 18.57
CA ASP A 24 -21.62 -47.75 18.44
C ASP A 24 -21.02 -46.58 17.63
N TYR A 25 -19.72 -46.28 17.89
CA TYR A 25 -18.97 -45.29 17.13
C TYR A 25 -18.23 -45.96 15.94
N LYS A 26 -18.46 -45.47 14.73
CA LYS A 26 -17.69 -45.88 13.55
C LYS A 26 -16.62 -44.83 13.22
N MET A 27 -15.44 -45.32 12.94
CA MET A 27 -14.34 -44.51 12.42
C MET A 27 -14.58 -44.29 10.92
N VAL A 28 -14.71 -43.02 10.52
CA VAL A 28 -14.83 -42.64 9.11
C VAL A 28 -13.49 -42.03 8.67
N ASP A 29 -12.89 -42.66 7.66
CA ASP A 29 -11.65 -42.16 7.06
C ASP A 29 -11.96 -41.15 5.95
N PHE A 30 -11.55 -39.90 6.16
CA PHE A 30 -11.62 -38.86 5.17
C PHE A 30 -10.22 -38.49 4.71
N SER A 31 -9.87 -38.87 3.49
CA SER A 31 -8.63 -38.46 2.84
C SER A 31 -8.86 -37.19 2.03
N PHE A 32 -8.30 -36.08 2.50
CA PHE A 32 -8.26 -34.84 1.73
C PHE A 32 -6.95 -34.71 0.97
N TYR A 33 -7.04 -34.48 -0.33
CA TYR A 33 -5.88 -34.09 -1.14
C TYR A 33 -5.71 -32.59 -1.05
N VAL A 34 -4.73 -32.13 -0.27
CA VAL A 34 -4.31 -30.73 -0.30
C VAL A 34 -3.26 -30.58 -1.41
N PHE A 35 -3.66 -30.06 -2.54
CA PHE A 35 -2.72 -29.67 -3.58
C PHE A 35 -2.09 -28.34 -3.18
N THR A 36 -0.91 -28.38 -2.59
CA THR A 36 -0.04 -27.21 -2.52
C THR A 36 0.73 -27.15 -3.83
N SER A 37 0.40 -26.19 -4.71
CA SER A 37 1.26 -25.85 -5.83
C SER A 37 2.51 -25.19 -5.25
N PHE A 38 3.57 -25.96 -5.06
CA PHE A 38 4.89 -25.41 -4.80
C PHE A 38 5.42 -24.93 -6.15
N ASP A 39 5.43 -23.62 -6.36
CA ASP A 39 6.18 -23.03 -7.47
C ASP A 39 7.66 -23.11 -7.08
N PRO A 40 8.50 -23.92 -7.78
CA PRO A 40 9.91 -24.08 -7.44
C PRO A 40 10.73 -22.80 -7.62
N MET A 41 10.10 -21.72 -8.12
CA MET A 41 10.72 -20.40 -8.32
C MET A 41 10.39 -19.43 -7.18
N SER A 42 9.44 -19.70 -6.30
CA SER A 42 9.06 -18.81 -5.21
C SER A 42 9.99 -18.93 -3.99
N HIS A 43 10.27 -17.78 -3.36
CA HIS A 43 11.09 -17.73 -2.15
C HIS A 43 10.37 -18.36 -0.95
N SER A 44 11.14 -19.08 -0.13
CA SER A 44 10.65 -19.62 1.13
C SER A 44 10.26 -18.49 2.11
N PRO A 45 9.37 -18.74 3.07
CA PRO A 45 9.07 -17.77 4.13
C PRO A 45 10.31 -17.22 4.84
N GLN A 46 11.34 -18.05 5.04
CA GLN A 46 12.59 -17.62 5.64
C GLN A 46 13.37 -16.61 4.78
N GLN A 47 13.40 -16.81 3.46
CA GLN A 47 14.02 -15.86 2.53
C GLN A 47 13.24 -14.53 2.50
N GLN A 48 11.91 -14.58 2.52
CA GLN A 48 11.04 -13.39 2.62
C GLN A 48 11.30 -12.61 3.92
N GLU A 49 11.47 -13.30 5.05
CA GLU A 49 11.83 -12.68 6.34
C GLU A 49 13.24 -12.06 6.31
N GLN A 50 14.21 -12.71 5.66
CA GLN A 50 15.55 -12.15 5.47
C GLN A 50 15.53 -10.88 4.62
N ALA A 51 14.79 -10.87 3.51
CA ALA A 51 14.60 -9.68 2.68
C ALA A 51 13.95 -8.54 3.47
N ALA A 52 12.90 -8.85 4.22
CA ALA A 52 12.20 -7.90 5.08
C ALA A 52 13.13 -7.31 6.16
N ALA A 53 13.99 -8.13 6.77
CA ALA A 53 14.95 -7.67 7.79
C ALA A 53 15.94 -6.66 7.20
N ILE A 54 16.48 -6.92 6.01
CA ILE A 54 17.37 -5.99 5.31
C ILE A 54 16.67 -4.64 5.07
N LEU A 55 15.45 -4.67 4.51
CA LEU A 55 14.70 -3.44 4.24
C LEU A 55 14.32 -2.70 5.51
N HIS A 56 13.96 -3.41 6.58
CA HIS A 56 13.63 -2.83 7.88
C HIS A 56 14.84 -2.18 8.54
N ASP A 57 16.02 -2.80 8.49
CA ASP A 57 17.26 -2.21 9.03
C ASP A 57 17.61 -0.91 8.27
N LEU A 58 17.50 -0.93 6.94
CA LEU A 58 17.71 0.27 6.12
C LEU A 58 16.70 1.38 6.45
N TRP A 59 15.44 1.00 6.70
CA TRP A 59 14.40 1.93 7.13
C TRP A 59 14.75 2.60 8.47
N LEU A 60 15.17 1.83 9.46
CA LEU A 60 15.53 2.35 10.78
C LEU A 60 16.75 3.27 10.72
N GLN A 61 17.74 2.90 9.91
CA GLN A 61 18.98 3.65 9.76
C GLN A 61 18.88 4.81 8.75
N LYS A 62 17.73 4.94 8.05
CA LYS A 62 17.54 5.87 6.93
C LYS A 62 18.66 5.71 5.87
N ASN A 63 19.09 4.48 5.61
CA ASN A 63 20.14 4.15 4.65
C ASN A 63 19.57 3.71 3.31
N ARG A 64 20.44 3.69 2.30
CA ARG A 64 20.14 3.26 0.94
C ARG A 64 21.05 2.12 0.53
N PHE A 65 20.58 1.31 -0.41
CA PHE A 65 21.35 0.22 -1.00
C PHE A 65 21.04 0.10 -2.50
N VAL A 66 21.84 -0.69 -3.20
CA VAL A 66 21.66 -0.90 -4.65
C VAL A 66 20.48 -1.83 -4.93
N GLY A 67 20.25 -2.83 -4.07
CA GLY A 67 19.18 -3.81 -4.22
C GLY A 67 19.35 -5.01 -3.31
N LEU A 68 18.27 -5.79 -3.16
CA LEU A 68 18.33 -7.06 -2.46
C LEU A 68 19.31 -8.03 -3.16
N PRO A 69 20.01 -8.90 -2.38
CA PRO A 69 20.77 -10.02 -2.97
C PRO A 69 19.88 -10.84 -3.92
N GLU A 70 20.43 -11.35 -5.01
CA GLU A 70 19.66 -12.07 -6.05
C GLU A 70 18.78 -13.18 -5.48
N ALA A 71 19.32 -13.93 -4.50
CA ALA A 71 18.59 -15.01 -3.81
C ALA A 71 17.44 -14.53 -2.90
N LEU A 72 17.22 -13.21 -2.76
CA LEU A 72 16.20 -12.60 -1.91
C LEU A 72 15.32 -11.60 -2.67
N LYS A 73 15.56 -11.39 -3.97
CA LYS A 73 14.75 -10.51 -4.80
C LYS A 73 13.39 -11.13 -5.05
N PRO A 74 12.27 -10.47 -4.70
CA PRO A 74 10.95 -11.00 -5.00
C PRO A 74 10.77 -11.15 -6.51
N VAL A 75 10.24 -12.29 -6.95
CA VAL A 75 10.05 -12.63 -8.37
C VAL A 75 8.77 -12.02 -8.95
N ASP A 76 7.77 -11.76 -8.09
CA ASP A 76 6.50 -11.20 -8.48
C ASP A 76 5.90 -10.28 -7.40
N ARG A 77 4.72 -9.70 -7.69
CA ARG A 77 4.00 -8.81 -6.76
C ARG A 77 3.59 -9.52 -5.47
N ALA A 78 3.18 -10.79 -5.56
CA ALA A 78 2.74 -11.56 -4.39
C ALA A 78 3.87 -11.76 -3.39
N GLU A 79 5.08 -12.06 -3.86
CA GLU A 79 6.27 -12.11 -3.00
C GLU A 79 6.64 -10.73 -2.43
N GLY A 80 6.51 -9.66 -3.24
CA GLY A 80 6.68 -8.29 -2.75
C GLY A 80 5.76 -8.01 -1.56
N TYR A 81 4.47 -8.36 -1.65
CA TYR A 81 3.51 -8.22 -0.53
C TYR A 81 3.82 -9.14 0.64
N ALA A 82 4.33 -10.34 0.42
CA ALA A 82 4.75 -11.25 1.48
C ALA A 82 5.94 -10.69 2.28
N ILE A 83 6.94 -10.13 1.58
CA ILE A 83 8.07 -9.42 2.21
C ILE A 83 7.58 -8.18 2.95
N GLN A 84 6.69 -7.38 2.37
CA GLN A 84 6.08 -6.22 3.02
C GLN A 84 5.30 -6.61 4.29
N ALA A 85 4.61 -7.75 4.29
CA ALA A 85 3.94 -8.28 5.47
C ALA A 85 4.94 -8.71 6.56
N ALA A 86 6.07 -9.34 6.17
CA ALA A 86 7.16 -9.67 7.09
C ALA A 86 7.80 -8.41 7.68
N PHE A 87 8.03 -7.39 6.86
CA PHE A 87 8.49 -6.06 7.31
C PHE A 87 7.56 -5.47 8.37
N SER A 88 6.24 -5.52 8.13
CA SER A 88 5.24 -5.00 9.08
C SER A 88 5.30 -5.72 10.44
N ARG A 89 5.56 -7.03 10.46
CA ARG A 89 5.75 -7.77 11.73
C ARG A 89 7.01 -7.33 12.49
N LEU A 90 8.09 -7.00 11.78
CA LEU A 90 9.35 -6.52 12.38
C LEU A 90 9.20 -5.11 12.94
N ASN A 91 8.50 -4.25 12.23
CA ASN A 91 8.36 -2.83 12.58
C ASN A 91 7.62 -2.59 13.90
N LYS A 92 6.74 -3.49 14.33
CA LYS A 92 5.97 -3.41 15.60
C LYS A 92 5.07 -2.19 15.75
N GLN A 93 5.04 -1.29 14.77
CA GLN A 93 4.13 -0.14 14.74
C GLN A 93 2.78 -0.55 14.16
N ALA A 94 1.71 0.04 14.66
CA ALA A 94 0.39 -0.19 14.12
C ALA A 94 0.34 0.26 12.64
N VAL A 95 -0.31 -0.52 11.80
CA VAL A 95 -0.62 -0.11 10.42
C VAL A 95 -1.74 0.92 10.48
N PHE A 96 -1.42 2.15 10.12
CA PHE A 96 -2.40 3.23 10.03
C PHE A 96 -3.29 3.08 8.79
N GLY A 97 -2.75 2.53 7.72
CA GLY A 97 -3.47 2.35 6.46
C GLY A 97 -2.53 2.05 5.30
N TRP A 98 -2.87 2.56 4.13
CA TRP A 98 -2.20 2.24 2.88
C TRP A 98 -2.00 3.48 2.01
N LYS A 99 -0.94 3.46 1.22
CA LYS A 99 -0.72 4.40 0.11
C LYS A 99 -0.79 3.67 -1.22
N ILE A 100 -1.12 4.39 -2.29
CA ILE A 100 -1.10 3.87 -3.65
C ILE A 100 -0.10 4.67 -4.47
N ALA A 101 0.97 4.02 -4.90
CA ALA A 101 1.94 4.60 -5.83
C ALA A 101 1.56 4.32 -7.28
N ALA A 102 2.11 5.10 -8.22
CA ALA A 102 1.98 4.92 -9.67
C ALA A 102 0.53 4.94 -10.17
N THR A 103 -0.26 5.89 -9.73
CA THR A 103 -1.67 6.06 -10.11
C THR A 103 -1.87 6.88 -11.39
N SER A 104 -0.83 7.10 -12.17
CA SER A 104 -0.89 7.69 -13.50
C SER A 104 0.00 6.93 -14.49
N VAL A 105 -0.34 6.98 -15.78
CA VAL A 105 0.47 6.36 -16.84
C VAL A 105 1.92 6.88 -16.83
N ASP A 106 2.08 8.18 -16.60
CA ASP A 106 3.42 8.78 -16.54
C ASP A 106 4.20 8.34 -15.29
N GLY A 107 3.52 8.22 -14.14
CA GLY A 107 4.11 7.65 -12.92
C GLY A 107 4.54 6.20 -13.10
N GLN A 108 3.70 5.36 -13.72
CA GLN A 108 4.03 3.96 -14.04
C GLN A 108 5.24 3.87 -14.97
N ARG A 109 5.27 4.69 -16.01
CA ARG A 109 6.40 4.75 -16.95
C ARG A 109 7.67 5.23 -16.25
N HIS A 110 7.56 6.23 -15.37
CA HIS A 110 8.69 6.80 -14.64
C HIS A 110 9.42 5.74 -13.78
N ILE A 111 8.70 4.90 -13.07
CA ILE A 111 9.29 3.86 -12.20
C ILE A 111 9.27 2.46 -12.83
N GLY A 112 8.99 2.34 -14.13
CA GLY A 112 9.08 1.11 -14.89
C GLY A 112 8.13 0.00 -14.42
N VAL A 113 6.87 0.35 -14.06
CA VAL A 113 5.85 -0.60 -13.58
C VAL A 113 4.65 -0.66 -14.51
N ASP A 114 3.88 -1.73 -14.43
CA ASP A 114 2.72 -2.05 -15.29
C ASP A 114 1.36 -1.72 -14.66
N GLY A 115 1.37 -1.05 -13.51
CA GLY A 115 0.16 -0.67 -12.77
C GLY A 115 0.47 -0.09 -11.40
N PRO A 116 -0.54 0.27 -10.61
CA PRO A 116 -0.36 0.84 -9.29
C PRO A 116 0.27 -0.15 -8.30
N LEU A 117 0.86 0.35 -7.23
CA LEU A 117 1.51 -0.41 -6.17
C LEU A 117 0.93 0.01 -4.82
N ALA A 118 0.68 -0.95 -3.92
CA ALA A 118 0.21 -0.65 -2.57
C ALA A 118 1.34 -0.75 -1.53
N GLY A 119 1.42 0.23 -0.65
CA GLY A 119 2.36 0.26 0.47
C GLY A 119 1.67 0.53 1.80
N ARG A 120 2.15 -0.11 2.89
CA ARG A 120 1.65 0.14 4.24
C ARG A 120 2.15 1.49 4.77
N LEU A 121 1.25 2.24 5.40
CA LEU A 121 1.56 3.41 6.21
C LEU A 121 1.53 3.00 7.69
N PHE A 122 2.56 3.37 8.44
CA PHE A 122 2.65 3.09 9.87
C PHE A 122 2.30 4.32 10.72
N ALA A 123 1.72 4.08 11.90
CA ALA A 123 1.20 5.14 12.76
C ALA A 123 2.25 6.16 13.21
N ASP A 124 3.50 5.73 13.39
CA ASP A 124 4.63 6.61 13.75
C ASP A 124 5.12 7.52 12.60
N ARG A 125 4.56 7.35 11.41
CA ARG A 125 4.88 8.13 10.20
C ARG A 125 3.78 9.12 9.82
N ILE A 126 2.70 9.14 10.60
CA ILE A 126 1.57 10.05 10.36
C ILE A 126 1.79 11.33 11.16
N LEU A 127 1.82 12.43 10.46
CA LEU A 127 2.04 13.76 11.01
C LEU A 127 0.73 14.57 10.97
N PRO A 128 0.47 15.42 11.95
CA PRO A 128 -0.68 16.31 11.92
C PRO A 128 -0.50 17.42 10.88
N ASP A 129 -1.61 18.01 10.46
CA ASP A 129 -1.63 19.26 9.70
C ASP A 129 -0.79 20.33 10.39
N GLY A 130 0.00 21.08 9.61
CA GLY A 130 0.93 22.09 10.11
C GLY A 130 2.28 21.56 10.60
N ALA A 131 2.55 20.29 10.47
CA ALA A 131 3.78 19.68 10.95
C ALA A 131 5.04 20.27 10.29
N LEU A 132 6.14 20.24 11.05
CA LEU A 132 7.50 20.40 10.51
C LEU A 132 8.02 19.01 10.08
N VAL A 133 8.13 18.82 8.78
CA VAL A 133 8.58 17.56 8.14
C VAL A 133 10.09 17.59 7.99
N SER A 134 10.79 16.59 8.55
CA SER A 134 12.24 16.45 8.35
C SER A 134 12.51 15.80 6.99
N LEU A 135 13.36 16.44 6.18
CA LEU A 135 13.92 15.90 4.95
C LEU A 135 15.28 15.21 5.17
N GLU A 136 15.69 15.04 6.42
CA GLU A 136 16.95 14.38 6.75
C GLU A 136 17.03 12.99 6.09
N ARG A 137 18.00 12.85 5.17
CA ARG A 137 18.25 11.64 4.38
C ARG A 137 17.07 11.19 3.50
N ASN A 138 16.07 12.05 3.25
CA ASN A 138 15.06 11.76 2.24
C ASN A 138 15.69 11.91 0.85
N LEU A 139 15.64 10.83 0.06
CA LEU A 139 16.23 10.79 -1.28
C LEU A 139 15.36 11.52 -2.31
N MET A 140 14.04 11.36 -2.20
CA MET A 140 13.11 11.82 -3.24
C MET A 140 12.84 13.32 -3.15
N GLN A 141 12.81 13.89 -1.96
CA GLN A 141 12.62 15.33 -1.68
C GLN A 141 11.44 15.93 -2.45
N VAL A 142 10.30 15.26 -2.41
CA VAL A 142 9.05 15.71 -3.04
C VAL A 142 7.90 15.66 -2.05
N ALA A 143 6.88 16.50 -2.32
CA ALA A 143 5.58 16.49 -1.67
C ALA A 143 4.51 16.11 -2.70
N GLU A 144 3.69 15.12 -2.38
CA GLU A 144 2.61 14.60 -3.19
C GLU A 144 1.27 15.01 -2.56
N ILE A 145 0.40 15.66 -3.35
CA ILE A 145 -0.89 16.17 -2.88
C ILE A 145 -1.95 15.13 -3.22
N GLU A 146 -2.64 14.62 -2.20
CA GLU A 146 -3.46 13.44 -2.33
C GLU A 146 -4.79 13.50 -1.58
N PHE A 147 -5.77 12.73 -2.05
CA PHE A 147 -6.98 12.43 -1.28
C PHE A 147 -6.72 11.21 -0.40
N ALA A 148 -7.10 11.30 0.88
CA ALA A 148 -7.10 10.17 1.79
C ALA A 148 -8.51 9.81 2.22
N PHE A 149 -8.90 8.55 2.06
CA PHE A 149 -10.20 8.00 2.46
C PHE A 149 -10.04 7.16 3.71
N ARG A 150 -10.80 7.45 4.76
CA ARG A 150 -10.76 6.68 6.00
C ARG A 150 -12.00 5.80 6.12
N PHE A 151 -11.79 4.52 6.35
CA PHE A 151 -12.85 3.52 6.41
C PHE A 151 -13.59 3.56 7.77
N ALA A 152 -14.92 3.57 7.72
CA ALA A 152 -15.78 3.36 8.89
C ALA A 152 -16.09 1.87 9.11
N ARG A 153 -15.97 1.04 8.08
CA ARG A 153 -16.23 -0.40 8.11
C ARG A 153 -15.13 -1.17 7.41
N SER A 154 -14.81 -2.37 7.90
CA SER A 154 -13.85 -3.27 7.26
C SER A 154 -14.43 -3.88 5.98
N LEU A 155 -13.55 -4.11 5.00
CA LEU A 155 -13.81 -4.83 3.77
C LEU A 155 -12.94 -6.10 3.76
N ALA A 156 -13.59 -7.27 3.91
CA ALA A 156 -12.91 -8.56 3.97
C ALA A 156 -12.49 -9.04 2.57
N PRO A 157 -11.45 -9.87 2.45
CA PRO A 157 -11.12 -10.50 1.18
C PRO A 157 -12.27 -11.40 0.70
N ARG A 158 -12.53 -11.37 -0.61
CA ARG A 158 -13.57 -12.20 -1.27
C ARG A 158 -13.16 -12.52 -2.71
N ALA A 159 -13.83 -13.49 -3.33
CA ALA A 159 -13.54 -13.91 -4.71
C ALA A 159 -14.01 -12.88 -5.75
N GLU A 160 -15.17 -12.26 -5.52
CA GLU A 160 -15.73 -11.23 -6.40
C GLU A 160 -15.08 -9.88 -6.11
N GLU A 161 -14.82 -9.11 -7.18
CA GLU A 161 -14.30 -7.76 -7.01
C GLU A 161 -15.34 -6.83 -6.37
N TYR A 162 -14.87 -5.94 -5.51
CA TYR A 162 -15.67 -4.85 -4.97
C TYR A 162 -15.93 -3.80 -6.05
N THR A 163 -17.17 -3.32 -6.10
CA THR A 163 -17.54 -2.15 -6.90
C THR A 163 -17.17 -0.84 -6.19
N VAL A 164 -17.10 0.26 -6.93
CA VAL A 164 -16.86 1.60 -6.37
C VAL A 164 -17.90 1.93 -5.29
N ASP A 165 -19.18 1.65 -5.56
CA ASP A 165 -20.26 1.98 -4.61
C ASP A 165 -20.16 1.18 -3.32
N GLU A 166 -19.79 -0.10 -3.36
CA GLU A 166 -19.57 -0.92 -2.16
C GLU A 166 -18.41 -0.39 -1.32
N VAL A 167 -17.32 0.02 -1.98
CA VAL A 167 -16.14 0.57 -1.29
C VAL A 167 -16.49 1.92 -0.67
N LEU A 168 -17.13 2.83 -1.40
CA LEU A 168 -17.54 4.14 -0.88
C LEU A 168 -18.53 4.03 0.27
N ALA A 169 -19.43 3.04 0.23
CA ALA A 169 -20.35 2.78 1.35
C ALA A 169 -19.64 2.38 2.65
N ALA A 170 -18.37 1.98 2.60
CA ALA A 170 -17.55 1.68 3.77
C ALA A 170 -16.72 2.88 4.26
N VAL A 171 -16.61 3.96 3.46
CA VAL A 171 -15.86 5.17 3.81
C VAL A 171 -16.63 6.01 4.82
N GLY A 172 -15.95 6.47 5.87
CA GLY A 172 -16.50 7.41 6.85
C GLY A 172 -16.14 8.85 6.56
N THR A 173 -14.87 9.14 6.35
CA THR A 173 -14.36 10.50 6.13
C THR A 173 -13.36 10.55 4.97
N VAL A 174 -13.24 11.74 4.38
CA VAL A 174 -12.19 12.06 3.41
C VAL A 174 -11.31 13.16 3.99
N HIS A 175 -10.04 13.11 3.70
CA HIS A 175 -9.06 14.06 4.19
C HIS A 175 -8.21 14.60 3.05
N PRO A 176 -7.92 15.91 2.99
CA PRO A 176 -6.76 16.40 2.26
C PRO A 176 -5.49 15.86 2.89
N SER A 177 -4.48 15.55 2.09
CA SER A 177 -3.24 14.99 2.61
C SER A 177 -2.02 15.35 1.77
N ILE A 178 -0.83 15.23 2.38
CA ILE A 178 0.45 15.40 1.71
C ILE A 178 1.30 14.17 2.04
N GLU A 179 1.69 13.39 1.04
CA GLU A 179 2.67 12.34 1.19
C GLU A 179 4.08 12.86 0.90
N ILE A 180 5.04 12.37 1.67
CA ILE A 180 6.47 12.62 1.48
C ILE A 180 7.13 11.26 1.32
N PRO A 181 7.14 10.72 0.08
CA PRO A 181 7.66 9.39 -0.20
C PRO A 181 9.17 9.31 -0.02
N ASP A 182 9.67 8.10 0.19
CA ASP A 182 11.10 7.81 0.17
C ASP A 182 11.35 6.32 -0.07
N SER A 183 12.46 5.97 -0.72
CA SER A 183 12.84 4.60 -1.01
C SER A 183 14.13 4.22 -0.32
N ARG A 184 14.25 2.93 0.04
CA ARG A 184 15.52 2.32 0.50
C ARG A 184 16.42 1.94 -0.67
N TYR A 185 15.88 1.89 -1.88
CA TYR A 185 16.66 1.71 -3.10
C TYR A 185 17.30 3.03 -3.54
N ALA A 186 18.61 3.03 -3.77
CA ALA A 186 19.34 4.20 -4.29
C ALA A 186 18.87 4.57 -5.71
N ASP A 187 18.51 3.56 -6.49
CA ASP A 187 17.85 3.71 -7.79
C ASP A 187 16.47 3.00 -7.75
N PHE A 188 15.48 3.69 -7.20
CA PHE A 188 14.13 3.16 -7.10
C PHE A 188 13.42 3.10 -8.47
N VAL A 189 13.87 3.89 -9.45
CA VAL A 189 13.27 3.94 -10.79
C VAL A 189 13.44 2.62 -11.53
N THR A 190 14.55 1.91 -11.30
CA THR A 190 14.85 0.65 -11.96
C THR A 190 14.62 -0.59 -11.09
N ALA A 191 14.16 -0.40 -9.84
CA ALA A 191 13.98 -1.52 -8.90
C ALA A 191 12.91 -2.53 -9.34
N GLY A 192 11.89 -2.08 -10.05
CA GLY A 192 10.76 -2.90 -10.51
C GLY A 192 9.68 -3.13 -9.44
N ALA A 193 8.47 -3.45 -9.90
CA ALA A 193 7.27 -3.54 -9.06
C ALA A 193 7.43 -4.47 -7.83
N PRO A 194 7.95 -5.70 -7.93
CA PRO A 194 8.06 -6.57 -6.76
C PRO A 194 8.95 -5.99 -5.66
N GLN A 195 10.11 -5.41 -6.01
CA GLN A 195 11.02 -4.84 -5.04
C GLN A 195 10.46 -3.54 -4.44
N LEU A 196 9.78 -2.68 -5.25
CA LEU A 196 9.12 -1.48 -4.74
C LEU A 196 7.97 -1.82 -3.78
N ILE A 197 7.17 -2.86 -4.07
CA ILE A 197 6.14 -3.35 -3.15
C ILE A 197 6.78 -3.82 -1.84
N ALA A 198 7.86 -4.60 -1.89
CA ALA A 198 8.59 -5.04 -0.70
C ALA A 198 9.10 -3.85 0.14
N ASP A 199 9.45 -2.73 -0.52
CA ASP A 199 9.88 -1.46 0.05
C ASP A 199 8.70 -0.51 0.35
N LEU A 200 7.54 -1.05 0.71
CA LEU A 200 6.33 -0.30 1.08
C LEU A 200 5.83 0.64 -0.03
N ALA A 201 6.11 0.36 -1.29
CA ALA A 201 5.82 1.23 -2.43
C ALA A 201 6.32 2.68 -2.20
N CYS A 202 7.51 2.83 -1.64
CA CYS A 202 8.14 4.10 -1.26
C CYS A 202 7.40 4.88 -0.14
N ALA A 203 6.50 4.26 0.61
CA ALA A 203 5.86 4.94 1.75
C ALA A 203 6.90 5.43 2.77
N ASN A 204 6.72 6.65 3.30
CA ASN A 204 7.61 7.19 4.33
C ASN A 204 6.85 8.09 5.31
N LEU A 205 6.72 9.40 5.07
CA LEU A 205 5.99 10.32 5.94
C LEU A 205 4.67 10.76 5.28
N PHE A 206 3.68 11.01 6.10
CA PHE A 206 2.35 11.35 5.63
C PHE A 206 1.70 12.40 6.54
N VAL A 207 1.34 13.56 5.98
CA VAL A 207 0.62 14.62 6.69
C VAL A 207 -0.86 14.47 6.40
N LEU A 208 -1.63 14.22 7.46
CA LEU A 208 -3.08 14.06 7.38
C LEU A 208 -3.78 15.34 7.79
N GLY A 209 -4.55 15.91 6.88
CA GLY A 209 -5.39 17.08 7.11
C GLY A 209 -6.70 16.76 7.84
N PRO A 210 -7.58 17.74 8.00
CA PRO A 210 -8.84 17.59 8.73
C PRO A 210 -9.77 16.55 8.10
N ALA A 211 -10.64 15.96 8.94
CA ALA A 211 -11.67 15.05 8.48
C ALA A 211 -12.86 15.82 7.87
N ALA A 212 -13.22 15.49 6.63
CA ALA A 212 -14.46 15.93 6.01
C ALA A 212 -15.50 14.81 6.07
N GLU A 213 -16.60 15.03 6.77
CA GLU A 213 -17.72 14.07 6.86
C GLU A 213 -18.70 14.24 5.69
N GLN A 214 -18.83 15.47 5.18
CA GLN A 214 -19.74 15.83 4.09
C GLN A 214 -19.02 15.81 2.73
N TRP A 215 -18.53 14.65 2.33
CA TRP A 215 -17.73 14.48 1.11
C TRP A 215 -18.51 13.89 -0.08
N ALA A 216 -19.69 13.32 0.14
CA ALA A 216 -20.40 12.51 -0.86
C ALA A 216 -20.74 13.28 -2.16
N ASN A 217 -20.96 14.59 -2.05
CA ASN A 217 -21.28 15.47 -3.20
C ASN A 217 -20.05 16.21 -3.75
N PHE A 218 -18.85 15.89 -3.28
CA PHE A 218 -17.63 16.52 -3.80
C PHE A 218 -17.32 16.02 -5.20
N ASP A 219 -16.93 16.94 -6.08
CA ASP A 219 -16.44 16.57 -7.42
C ASP A 219 -15.00 16.08 -7.34
N PHE A 220 -14.84 14.77 -7.15
CA PHE A 220 -13.52 14.14 -7.05
C PHE A 220 -12.73 14.19 -8.35
N ILE A 221 -13.35 14.36 -9.49
CA ILE A 221 -12.69 14.30 -10.81
C ILE A 221 -12.14 15.65 -11.19
N ASP A 222 -13.00 16.67 -11.21
CA ASP A 222 -12.71 17.94 -11.86
C ASP A 222 -12.52 19.12 -10.91
N ALA A 223 -12.79 18.94 -9.59
CA ALA A 223 -12.47 19.98 -8.62
C ALA A 223 -10.98 20.36 -8.69
N GLU A 224 -10.72 21.66 -8.85
CA GLU A 224 -9.37 22.19 -8.82
C GLU A 224 -8.85 22.20 -7.38
N ILE A 225 -7.63 21.72 -7.19
CA ILE A 225 -6.92 21.73 -5.91
C ILE A 225 -5.74 22.71 -6.02
N PRO A 226 -5.94 23.98 -5.64
CA PRO A 226 -4.87 24.97 -5.62
C PRO A 226 -3.75 24.56 -4.66
N VAL A 227 -2.51 24.65 -5.14
CA VAL A 227 -1.33 24.33 -4.34
C VAL A 227 -0.41 25.53 -4.30
N MET A 228 0.07 25.84 -3.09
CA MET A 228 1.01 26.95 -2.85
C MET A 228 2.33 26.37 -2.34
N GLN A 229 3.44 26.93 -2.83
CA GLN A 229 4.77 26.72 -2.27
C GLN A 229 5.37 28.07 -1.87
N ASN A 230 5.71 28.24 -0.59
CA ASN A 230 6.26 29.48 -0.04
C ASN A 230 5.35 30.71 -0.29
N GLY A 231 4.04 30.51 -0.21
CA GLY A 231 3.05 31.55 -0.47
C GLY A 231 2.83 31.92 -1.94
N ALA A 232 3.53 31.26 -2.87
CA ALA A 232 3.35 31.43 -4.32
C ALA A 232 2.56 30.27 -4.92
N PRO A 233 1.64 30.50 -5.86
CA PRO A 233 0.90 29.41 -6.51
C PRO A 233 1.84 28.59 -7.39
N VAL A 234 1.67 27.27 -7.33
CA VAL A 234 2.22 26.31 -8.30
C VAL A 234 1.07 25.72 -9.10
N SER A 235 1.34 24.75 -10.01
CA SER A 235 0.25 24.15 -10.78
C SER A 235 -0.74 23.42 -9.86
N SER A 236 -2.05 23.60 -10.11
CA SER A 236 -3.11 22.93 -9.36
C SER A 236 -3.14 21.42 -9.60
N GLY A 237 -3.72 20.69 -8.63
CA GLY A 237 -4.05 19.28 -8.73
C GLY A 237 -5.49 19.07 -9.24
N TYR A 238 -5.75 17.86 -9.74
CA TYR A 238 -7.08 17.39 -10.14
C TYR A 238 -7.18 15.89 -9.85
N GLY A 239 -8.33 15.43 -9.35
CA GLY A 239 -8.49 14.01 -9.05
C GLY A 239 -8.45 13.12 -10.28
N ARG A 240 -8.83 13.61 -11.47
CA ARG A 240 -8.70 12.87 -12.73
C ARG A 240 -7.27 12.42 -13.06
N ASN A 241 -6.25 13.00 -12.43
CA ASN A 241 -4.86 12.57 -12.57
C ASN A 241 -4.56 11.26 -11.82
N VAL A 242 -5.49 10.83 -10.95
CA VAL A 242 -5.38 9.63 -10.13
C VAL A 242 -6.26 8.54 -10.75
N LEU A 243 -5.73 7.73 -11.66
CA LEU A 243 -6.47 6.69 -12.41
C LEU A 243 -7.80 7.17 -13.03
N GLY A 244 -7.90 8.47 -13.35
CA GLY A 244 -9.12 9.11 -13.84
C GLY A 244 -10.10 9.54 -12.74
N ASP A 245 -10.04 8.92 -11.57
CA ASP A 245 -10.88 9.21 -10.40
C ASP A 245 -10.25 8.59 -9.14
N PRO A 246 -10.01 9.34 -8.05
CA PRO A 246 -9.47 8.81 -6.79
C PRO A 246 -10.29 7.66 -6.20
N ARG A 247 -11.60 7.61 -6.46
CA ARG A 247 -12.49 6.54 -6.01
C ARG A 247 -12.22 5.23 -6.75
N VAL A 248 -11.80 5.29 -8.00
CA VAL A 248 -11.33 4.13 -8.77
C VAL A 248 -10.01 3.62 -8.19
N ALA A 249 -9.07 4.51 -7.85
CA ALA A 249 -7.83 4.13 -7.21
C ALA A 249 -8.06 3.46 -5.84
N LEU A 250 -8.95 4.02 -5.02
CA LEU A 250 -9.37 3.42 -3.75
C LEU A 250 -9.94 2.00 -3.94
N THR A 251 -10.82 1.82 -4.93
CA THR A 251 -11.44 0.54 -5.25
C THR A 251 -10.41 -0.47 -5.76
N TRP A 252 -9.46 -0.02 -6.59
CA TRP A 252 -8.33 -0.84 -7.01
C TRP A 252 -7.55 -1.38 -5.80
N LEU A 253 -7.24 -0.52 -4.82
CA LEU A 253 -6.52 -0.97 -3.61
C LEU A 253 -7.30 -2.05 -2.84
N VAL A 254 -8.59 -1.84 -2.60
CA VAL A 254 -9.42 -2.82 -1.88
C VAL A 254 -9.39 -4.16 -2.59
N ASN A 255 -9.51 -4.15 -3.92
CA ASN A 255 -9.46 -5.36 -4.73
C ASN A 255 -8.06 -6.00 -4.76
N GLU A 256 -7.01 -5.18 -4.79
CA GLU A 256 -5.63 -5.68 -4.70
C GLU A 256 -5.38 -6.36 -3.34
N LEU A 257 -5.78 -5.75 -2.24
CA LEU A 257 -5.70 -6.35 -0.91
C LEU A 257 -6.51 -7.65 -0.83
N SER A 258 -7.74 -7.66 -1.38
CA SER A 258 -8.62 -8.82 -1.41
C SER A 258 -7.98 -10.00 -2.15
N ARG A 259 -7.35 -9.77 -3.32
CA ARG A 259 -6.63 -10.81 -4.10
C ARG A 259 -5.48 -11.44 -3.32
N HIS A 260 -4.87 -10.68 -2.40
CA HIS A 260 -3.79 -11.15 -1.53
C HIS A 260 -4.27 -11.62 -0.15
N GLY A 261 -5.59 -11.82 0.04
CA GLY A 261 -6.16 -12.30 1.30
C GLY A 261 -6.06 -11.31 2.47
N MET A 262 -5.85 -10.01 2.18
CA MET A 262 -5.70 -8.96 3.18
C MET A 262 -7.01 -8.20 3.37
N VAL A 263 -7.31 -7.86 4.63
CA VAL A 263 -8.47 -7.04 5.00
C VAL A 263 -8.09 -5.56 4.89
N CYS A 264 -8.98 -4.74 4.34
CA CYS A 264 -8.95 -3.31 4.57
C CYS A 264 -9.77 -3.01 5.83
N GLU A 265 -9.12 -2.62 6.92
CA GLU A 265 -9.76 -2.57 8.25
C GLU A 265 -10.45 -1.23 8.51
N ALA A 266 -11.54 -1.26 9.28
CA ALA A 266 -12.16 -0.04 9.81
C ALA A 266 -11.14 0.80 10.58
N GLY A 267 -11.17 2.12 10.39
CA GLY A 267 -10.21 3.07 10.97
C GLY A 267 -8.94 3.26 10.15
N GLN A 268 -8.61 2.37 9.21
CA GLN A 268 -7.49 2.60 8.29
C GLN A 268 -7.81 3.71 7.29
N ALA A 269 -6.77 4.45 6.89
CA ALA A 269 -6.86 5.43 5.82
C ALA A 269 -6.12 4.93 4.58
N VAL A 270 -6.64 5.30 3.41
CA VAL A 270 -6.00 5.02 2.11
C VAL A 270 -5.76 6.34 1.39
N THR A 271 -4.51 6.60 1.07
CA THR A 271 -4.11 7.73 0.21
C THR A 271 -3.96 7.24 -1.23
N THR A 272 -4.55 8.00 -2.17
CA THR A 272 -4.90 7.48 -3.50
C THR A 272 -3.89 7.79 -4.61
N GLY A 273 -2.76 8.36 -4.26
CA GLY A 273 -1.78 8.84 -5.23
C GLY A 273 -1.95 10.32 -5.55
N THR A 274 -0.87 10.92 -6.03
CA THR A 274 -0.79 12.37 -6.22
C THR A 274 -1.73 12.89 -7.30
N CYS A 275 -2.51 13.92 -7.00
CA CYS A 275 -3.43 14.55 -7.94
C CYS A 275 -2.74 15.55 -8.89
N ARG A 276 -1.40 15.72 -8.78
CA ARG A 276 -0.56 16.57 -9.63
C ARG A 276 0.86 16.01 -9.70
N ILE A 277 1.69 16.55 -10.58
CA ILE A 277 3.13 16.26 -10.57
C ILE A 277 3.71 16.61 -9.18
N PRO A 278 4.45 15.71 -8.51
CA PRO A 278 5.03 15.95 -7.20
C PRO A 278 5.80 17.28 -7.13
N VAL A 279 5.65 18.01 -6.01
CA VAL A 279 6.34 19.28 -5.79
C VAL A 279 7.72 19.00 -5.23
N ALA A 280 8.79 19.42 -5.91
CA ALA A 280 10.13 19.36 -5.34
C ALA A 280 10.23 20.28 -4.11
N VAL A 281 10.78 19.76 -3.01
CA VAL A 281 10.89 20.47 -1.73
C VAL A 281 12.29 20.40 -1.16
N LYS A 282 12.63 21.42 -0.36
CA LYS A 282 13.91 21.52 0.35
C LYS A 282 13.65 22.09 1.76
N PRO A 283 14.63 21.98 2.68
CA PRO A 283 14.53 22.62 3.98
C PRO A 283 14.23 24.12 3.87
N GLY A 284 13.26 24.60 4.63
CA GLY A 284 12.74 25.97 4.62
C GLY A 284 11.49 26.17 3.75
N ASP A 285 11.12 25.21 2.90
CA ASP A 285 9.90 25.31 2.12
C ASP A 285 8.63 25.09 2.97
N ASP A 286 7.53 25.70 2.52
CA ASP A 286 6.18 25.55 3.03
C ASP A 286 5.27 25.12 1.87
N ILE A 287 4.48 24.07 2.05
CA ILE A 287 3.53 23.58 1.06
C ILE A 287 2.14 23.59 1.68
N SER A 288 1.17 24.14 0.94
CA SER A 288 -0.25 24.04 1.30
C SER A 288 -1.11 23.70 0.09
N ALA A 289 -2.20 22.96 0.33
CA ALA A 289 -3.18 22.58 -0.67
C ALA A 289 -4.60 22.82 -0.16
N ASP A 290 -5.47 23.36 -1.02
CA ASP A 290 -6.85 23.69 -0.70
C ASP A 290 -7.81 22.76 -1.45
N PHE A 291 -8.47 21.86 -0.72
CA PHE A 291 -9.44 20.92 -1.26
C PHE A 291 -10.89 21.45 -1.14
N GLY A 292 -11.05 22.75 -1.00
CA GLY A 292 -12.37 23.41 -0.90
C GLY A 292 -13.14 22.91 0.34
N VAL A 293 -14.33 22.35 0.12
CA VAL A 293 -15.20 21.87 1.22
C VAL A 293 -14.61 20.68 1.99
N LEU A 294 -13.63 19.98 1.45
CA LEU A 294 -12.92 18.91 2.16
C LEU A 294 -11.88 19.45 3.14
N GLY A 295 -11.55 20.76 3.07
CA GLY A 295 -10.58 21.41 3.95
C GLY A 295 -9.24 21.67 3.27
N ARG A 296 -8.27 22.07 4.10
CA ARG A 296 -6.91 22.40 3.69
C ARG A 296 -5.92 21.54 4.44
N VAL A 297 -4.77 21.36 3.84
CA VAL A 297 -3.61 20.71 4.48
C VAL A 297 -2.36 21.51 4.17
N HIS A 298 -1.46 21.60 5.16
CA HIS A 298 -0.16 22.22 4.94
C HIS A 298 0.94 21.57 5.79
N CYS A 299 2.18 21.74 5.37
CA CYS A 299 3.35 21.38 6.16
C CYS A 299 4.55 22.26 5.80
N ARG A 300 5.51 22.32 6.70
CA ARG A 300 6.80 22.98 6.50
C ARG A 300 7.91 21.96 6.49
N PHE A 301 8.97 22.23 5.72
CA PHE A 301 10.09 21.33 5.59
C PHE A 301 11.31 21.83 6.36
N GLY A 302 11.89 20.96 7.17
CA GLY A 302 13.13 21.16 7.91
C GLY A 302 14.24 20.23 7.45
N GLN A 303 15.42 20.38 8.07
CA GLN A 303 16.53 19.44 7.89
C GLN A 303 16.24 18.11 8.56
#